data_4040fa1daa7e442aa5a428df2c71439d
#
_entry.id   4040fa1daa7e442aa5a428df2c71439d
#
_cell.length_a   1.000
_cell.length_b   1.000
_cell.length_c   1.000
_cell.angle_alpha   90.00
_cell.angle_beta   90.00
_cell.angle_gamma   90.00
#
_symmetry.space_group_name_H-M   'P 1'
#
loop_
_entity.id
_entity.type
_entity.pdbx_description
1 polymer ?
#
loop_
_entity_poly.entity_id
_entity_poly.type
_entity_poly.pdbx_seq_one_letter_code
_entity_poly.pdbx_strand_id
1 'polypeptide(L)'
;MNEVKIPKRLTTALVNSLTAGVVPRVGLEHVAVGRRAEVDAILRDMDNIAEGGAGFKFITGRYGSGKSFLLQTFRNYAMDRDFVVADADLSPERRLVGTKGQGLATYRELLTHLSTRTRPDGGALEAILQKWIAGLQQSAMQEKGLRPNDAGLHEEVEQRIFTVTSQMQSLVHGFDFAKVLSVYWNGYKLGDDDRKQAALRWLRGEIPTKTEARRELEVGVIIDDDNWYDYMKLWAEFTAKIGYKGLLLFIDEAVNLYKITNSVSRQSNYEKLLTMFNDTMQGKAEHLGIFIGGTPQFVEDERRGLFSYEALRSRLIEGRYAGSGFANYSGPIIKLEMLSSEEIFILLEKLTRIHAMHYGYEPGVGSGEIITFMENAAGRLGADQLLTPREVIRDYMDLLHTLHQNPGITFEQLVGERSVKPADADPDEVSDFLSEFEL
;
A
#
# COMPACT_ATOMS: atom_id res chain seq x y z
N MET A 1 -21.20 -21.72 17.15
CA MET A 1 -20.44 -20.47 16.88
C MET A 1 -21.40 -19.47 16.28
N ASN A 2 -21.49 -18.25 16.83
CA ASN A 2 -22.34 -17.22 16.23
C ASN A 2 -21.78 -16.92 14.83
N GLU A 3 -22.57 -17.16 13.78
CA GLU A 3 -22.22 -16.76 12.42
C GLU A 3 -22.04 -15.25 12.38
N VAL A 4 -20.81 -14.81 12.12
CA VAL A 4 -20.54 -13.39 11.90
C VAL A 4 -21.15 -13.01 10.55
N LYS A 5 -22.29 -12.33 10.60
CA LYS A 5 -23.00 -11.89 9.40
C LYS A 5 -22.21 -10.76 8.72
N ILE A 6 -21.57 -11.09 7.60
CA ILE A 6 -20.81 -10.11 6.80
C ILE A 6 -21.80 -9.19 6.07
N PRO A 7 -21.66 -7.86 6.15
CA PRO A 7 -22.50 -6.93 5.40
C PRO A 7 -22.48 -7.19 3.89
N LYS A 8 -23.66 -7.10 3.22
CA LYS A 8 -23.78 -7.40 1.78
C LYS A 8 -22.82 -6.59 0.91
N ARG A 9 -22.53 -5.34 1.28
CA ARG A 9 -21.54 -4.51 0.57
C ARG A 9 -20.16 -5.16 0.54
N LEU A 10 -19.72 -5.75 1.66
CA LEU A 10 -18.42 -6.41 1.75
C LEU A 10 -18.39 -7.72 0.98
N THR A 11 -19.46 -8.55 1.08
CA THR A 11 -19.53 -9.79 0.29
C THR A 11 -19.57 -9.50 -1.21
N THR A 12 -20.26 -8.42 -1.65
CA THR A 12 -20.25 -7.99 -3.05
C THR A 12 -18.85 -7.61 -3.51
N ALA A 13 -18.12 -6.82 -2.74
CA ALA A 13 -16.76 -6.41 -3.07
C ALA A 13 -15.81 -7.61 -3.15
N LEU A 14 -15.89 -8.53 -2.18
CA LEU A 14 -15.09 -9.75 -2.14
C LEU A 14 -15.37 -10.64 -3.35
N VAL A 15 -16.64 -11.00 -3.59
CA VAL A 15 -17.03 -11.88 -4.70
C VAL A 15 -16.59 -11.30 -6.04
N ASN A 16 -16.86 -10.02 -6.30
CA ASN A 16 -16.50 -9.39 -7.58
C ASN A 16 -14.98 -9.34 -7.79
N SER A 17 -14.22 -8.91 -6.78
CA SER A 17 -12.77 -8.80 -6.91
C SER A 17 -12.09 -10.15 -7.07
N LEU A 18 -12.48 -11.15 -6.27
CA LEU A 18 -11.87 -12.48 -6.31
C LEU A 18 -12.22 -13.24 -7.60
N THR A 19 -13.45 -13.08 -8.11
CA THR A 19 -13.83 -13.61 -9.43
C THR A 19 -13.01 -12.99 -10.55
N ALA A 20 -12.70 -11.69 -10.44
CA ALA A 20 -11.84 -10.99 -11.41
C ALA A 20 -10.34 -11.28 -11.21
N GLY A 21 -9.96 -12.06 -10.19
CA GLY A 21 -8.55 -12.35 -9.86
C GLY A 21 -7.77 -11.14 -9.35
N VAL A 22 -8.45 -10.11 -8.81
CA VAL A 22 -7.82 -8.93 -8.23
C VAL A 22 -7.95 -8.91 -6.71
N VAL A 23 -7.04 -8.20 -6.04
CA VAL A 23 -7.07 -8.07 -4.58
C VAL A 23 -8.24 -7.16 -4.17
N PRO A 24 -9.15 -7.62 -3.29
CA PRO A 24 -10.21 -6.77 -2.76
C PRO A 24 -9.64 -5.59 -1.98
N ARG A 25 -10.30 -4.44 -2.03
CA ARG A 25 -9.91 -3.27 -1.22
C ARG A 25 -10.47 -3.29 0.19
N VAL A 26 -11.57 -4.01 0.41
CA VAL A 26 -12.30 -4.09 1.68
C VAL A 26 -12.68 -5.54 1.99
N GLY A 27 -12.88 -5.86 3.27
CA GLY A 27 -13.33 -7.19 3.71
C GLY A 27 -12.22 -8.25 3.71
N LEU A 28 -10.95 -7.87 3.57
CA LEU A 28 -9.81 -8.78 3.51
C LEU A 28 -9.69 -9.67 4.75
N GLU A 29 -10.08 -9.17 5.91
CA GLU A 29 -10.11 -9.88 7.18
C GLU A 29 -10.97 -11.17 7.14
N HIS A 30 -11.98 -11.18 6.27
CA HIS A 30 -12.88 -12.36 6.13
C HIS A 30 -12.26 -13.48 5.28
N VAL A 31 -11.30 -13.16 4.42
CA VAL A 31 -10.62 -14.12 3.53
C VAL A 31 -9.15 -14.33 3.89
N ALA A 32 -8.63 -13.60 4.86
CA ALA A 32 -7.26 -13.79 5.33
C ALA A 32 -7.07 -15.19 5.93
N VAL A 33 -5.99 -15.86 5.52
CA VAL A 33 -5.54 -17.16 6.05
C VAL A 33 -4.05 -17.13 6.25
N GLY A 34 -3.56 -17.80 7.29
CA GLY A 34 -2.15 -17.75 7.65
C GLY A 34 -1.70 -16.32 8.03
N ARG A 35 -0.46 -16.00 7.84
CA ARG A 35 0.13 -14.63 7.92
C ARG A 35 0.01 -13.91 9.26
N ARG A 36 -0.39 -14.62 10.32
CA ARG A 36 -0.58 -13.99 11.64
C ARG A 36 0.70 -13.37 12.17
N ALA A 37 1.82 -14.08 12.02
CA ALA A 37 3.11 -13.61 12.52
C ALA A 37 3.63 -12.39 11.75
N GLU A 38 3.45 -12.35 10.42
CA GLU A 38 3.76 -11.20 9.56
C GLU A 38 2.90 -10.00 9.94
N VAL A 39 1.60 -10.22 10.12
CA VAL A 39 0.66 -9.16 10.54
C VAL A 39 1.05 -8.62 11.92
N ASP A 40 1.28 -9.49 12.92
CA ASP A 40 1.67 -9.07 14.27
C ASP A 40 3.00 -8.27 14.27
N ALA A 41 3.94 -8.62 13.39
CA ALA A 41 5.19 -7.89 13.25
C ALA A 41 4.98 -6.47 12.72
N ILE A 42 4.18 -6.31 11.68
CA ILE A 42 3.89 -5.00 11.09
C ILE A 42 3.04 -4.14 12.05
N LEU A 43 2.13 -4.74 12.81
CA LEU A 43 1.36 -4.02 13.81
C LEU A 43 2.26 -3.44 14.91
N ARG A 44 3.32 -4.16 15.33
CA ARG A 44 4.33 -3.62 16.26
C ARG A 44 5.13 -2.47 15.65
N ASP A 45 5.49 -2.57 14.36
CA ASP A 45 6.14 -1.46 13.66
C ASP A 45 5.23 -0.23 13.60
N MET A 46 3.93 -0.41 13.35
CA MET A 46 2.94 0.69 13.38
C MET A 46 2.84 1.33 14.77
N ASP A 47 2.88 0.54 15.85
CA ASP A 47 2.88 1.08 17.21
C ASP A 47 4.12 1.96 17.47
N ASN A 48 5.32 1.52 17.07
CA ASN A 48 6.53 2.33 17.13
C ASN A 48 6.42 3.63 16.32
N ILE A 49 5.87 3.56 15.09
CA ILE A 49 5.68 4.75 14.24
C ILE A 49 4.70 5.73 14.87
N ALA A 50 3.62 5.24 15.49
CA ALA A 50 2.64 6.06 16.19
C ALA A 50 3.25 6.84 17.36
N GLU A 51 4.30 6.30 18.00
CA GLU A 51 5.04 6.90 19.11
C GLU A 51 6.16 7.86 18.67
N GLY A 52 6.28 8.14 17.37
CA GLY A 52 7.29 9.06 16.84
C GLY A 52 8.47 8.37 16.14
N GLY A 53 8.51 7.04 16.16
CA GLY A 53 9.51 6.28 15.44
C GLY A 53 9.29 6.28 13.93
N ALA A 54 10.10 5.49 13.24
CA ALA A 54 9.94 5.21 11.82
C ALA A 54 10.16 3.72 11.54
N GLY A 55 9.69 3.26 10.37
CA GLY A 55 9.83 1.87 9.98
C GLY A 55 10.09 1.70 8.49
N PHE A 56 10.85 0.66 8.14
CA PHE A 56 11.11 0.30 6.75
C PHE A 56 11.11 -1.22 6.60
N LYS A 57 10.27 -1.76 5.72
CA LYS A 57 10.21 -3.19 5.43
C LYS A 57 10.11 -3.47 3.93
N PHE A 58 10.86 -4.44 3.49
CA PHE A 58 10.61 -5.14 2.23
C PHE A 58 9.72 -6.34 2.49
N ILE A 59 8.66 -6.48 1.71
CA ILE A 59 7.77 -7.63 1.70
C ILE A 59 8.03 -8.38 0.42
N THR A 60 8.74 -9.51 0.53
CA THR A 60 9.19 -10.29 -0.63
C THR A 60 8.46 -11.62 -0.70
N GLY A 61 8.28 -12.12 -1.90
CA GLY A 61 7.67 -13.42 -2.15
C GLY A 61 7.49 -13.65 -3.64
N ARG A 62 7.38 -14.90 -4.04
CA ARG A 62 7.13 -15.27 -5.43
C ARG A 62 5.82 -14.67 -5.93
N TYR A 63 5.64 -14.65 -7.26
CA TYR A 63 4.36 -14.26 -7.83
C TYR A 63 3.24 -15.14 -7.24
N GLY A 64 2.11 -14.53 -6.88
CA GLY A 64 1.00 -15.23 -6.24
C GLY A 64 1.14 -15.52 -4.73
N SER A 65 2.26 -15.24 -4.08
CA SER A 65 2.43 -15.45 -2.63
C SER A 65 1.55 -14.57 -1.72
N GLY A 66 0.78 -13.64 -2.30
CA GLY A 66 -0.12 -12.78 -1.54
C GLY A 66 0.50 -11.44 -1.08
N LYS A 67 1.61 -10.97 -1.68
CA LYS A 67 2.25 -9.68 -1.33
C LYS A 67 1.27 -8.52 -1.37
N SER A 68 0.63 -8.29 -2.51
CA SER A 68 -0.33 -7.19 -2.70
C SER A 68 -1.55 -7.33 -1.77
N PHE A 69 -1.99 -8.57 -1.49
CA PHE A 69 -3.03 -8.84 -0.50
C PHE A 69 -2.59 -8.39 0.90
N LEU A 70 -1.37 -8.73 1.30
CA LEU A 70 -0.84 -8.38 2.62
C LEU A 70 -0.59 -6.87 2.74
N LEU A 71 -0.03 -6.22 1.71
CA LEU A 71 0.12 -4.75 1.66
C LEU A 71 -1.24 -4.04 1.79
N GLN A 72 -2.26 -4.52 1.07
CA GLN A 72 -3.61 -3.96 1.18
C GLN A 72 -4.22 -4.21 2.57
N THR A 73 -3.94 -5.37 3.18
CA THR A 73 -4.38 -5.67 4.56
C THR A 73 -3.75 -4.69 5.55
N PHE A 74 -2.45 -4.46 5.45
CA PHE A 74 -1.74 -3.50 6.30
C PHE A 74 -2.26 -2.07 6.11
N ARG A 75 -2.53 -1.69 4.86
CA ARG A 75 -3.14 -0.40 4.52
C ARG A 75 -4.48 -0.20 5.26
N ASN A 76 -5.33 -1.21 5.28
CA ASN A 76 -6.61 -1.16 5.96
C ASN A 76 -6.42 -1.05 7.49
N TYR A 77 -5.58 -1.90 8.10
CA TYR A 77 -5.26 -1.81 9.53
C TYR A 77 -4.66 -0.46 9.93
N ALA A 78 -3.83 0.13 9.07
CA ALA A 78 -3.27 1.45 9.30
C ALA A 78 -4.35 2.53 9.36
N MET A 79 -5.29 2.53 8.41
CA MET A 79 -6.41 3.48 8.41
C MET A 79 -7.31 3.31 9.63
N ASP A 80 -7.57 2.07 10.07
CA ASP A 80 -8.36 1.79 11.27
C ASP A 80 -7.67 2.26 12.56
N ARG A 81 -6.34 2.39 12.53
CA ARG A 81 -5.50 2.93 13.60
C ARG A 81 -5.20 4.43 13.46
N ASP A 82 -5.99 5.13 12.65
CA ASP A 82 -5.87 6.58 12.41
C ASP A 82 -4.53 7.04 11.79
N PHE A 83 -3.86 6.17 11.00
CA PHE A 83 -2.79 6.62 10.11
C PHE A 83 -3.36 7.23 8.83
N VAL A 84 -2.61 8.15 8.25
CA VAL A 84 -2.73 8.49 6.83
C VAL A 84 -1.92 7.47 6.04
N VAL A 85 -2.45 6.99 4.93
CA VAL A 85 -1.76 6.03 4.07
C VAL A 85 -1.67 6.54 2.65
N ALA A 86 -0.62 6.15 1.94
CA ALA A 86 -0.46 6.43 0.51
C ALA A 86 0.10 5.19 -0.19
N ASP A 87 -0.43 4.87 -1.35
CA ASP A 87 0.00 3.71 -2.13
C ASP A 87 0.43 4.10 -3.54
N ALA A 88 1.43 3.40 -4.08
CA ALA A 88 1.90 3.54 -5.44
C ALA A 88 2.47 2.22 -5.97
N ASP A 89 2.17 1.92 -7.24
CA ASP A 89 2.81 0.83 -7.97
C ASP A 89 3.93 1.40 -8.83
N LEU A 90 5.14 0.87 -8.65
CA LEU A 90 6.26 1.26 -9.50
C LEU A 90 6.08 0.71 -10.93
N SER A 91 6.55 1.47 -11.89
CA SER A 91 6.49 1.15 -13.32
C SER A 91 7.69 1.75 -14.05
N PRO A 92 7.85 1.52 -15.36
CA PRO A 92 8.88 2.22 -16.14
C PRO A 92 8.77 3.75 -16.07
N GLU A 93 7.56 4.29 -15.90
CA GLU A 93 7.27 5.72 -15.81
C GLU A 93 7.29 6.25 -14.36
N ARG A 94 7.13 5.37 -13.38
CA ARG A 94 7.10 5.68 -11.94
C ARG A 94 8.24 4.94 -11.24
N ARG A 95 9.32 5.65 -10.95
CA ARG A 95 10.51 5.15 -10.27
C ARG A 95 10.79 6.00 -9.04
N LEU A 96 11.80 5.64 -8.26
CA LEU A 96 12.22 6.46 -7.12
C LEU A 96 13.13 7.62 -7.55
N VAL A 97 13.90 7.41 -8.62
CA VAL A 97 14.75 8.43 -9.26
C VAL A 97 14.67 8.27 -10.77
N GLY A 98 14.66 9.40 -11.47
CA GLY A 98 14.71 9.43 -12.92
C GLY A 98 15.08 10.81 -13.45
N THR A 99 15.32 10.92 -14.74
CA THR A 99 15.68 12.18 -15.39
C THR A 99 14.51 12.85 -16.14
N LYS A 100 13.34 12.21 -16.12
CA LYS A 100 12.16 12.64 -16.88
C LYS A 100 10.91 12.79 -16.01
N GLY A 101 11.06 13.16 -14.74
CA GLY A 101 9.93 13.29 -13.82
C GLY A 101 9.42 11.96 -13.27
N GLN A 102 10.22 10.89 -13.29
CA GLN A 102 9.77 9.56 -12.86
C GLN A 102 9.63 9.46 -11.35
N GLY A 103 10.51 10.11 -10.57
CA GLY A 103 10.37 10.23 -9.12
C GLY A 103 9.18 11.12 -8.74
N LEU A 104 9.02 12.24 -9.44
CA LEU A 104 7.85 13.11 -9.30
C LEU A 104 6.54 12.38 -9.65
N ALA A 105 6.56 11.49 -10.65
CA ALA A 105 5.39 10.68 -11.00
C ALA A 105 5.01 9.72 -9.87
N THR A 106 5.99 9.11 -9.18
CA THR A 106 5.76 8.29 -7.99
C THR A 106 5.18 9.13 -6.83
N TYR A 107 5.71 10.33 -6.61
CA TYR A 107 5.15 11.24 -5.62
C TYR A 107 3.69 11.60 -5.91
N ARG A 108 3.38 11.95 -7.16
CA ARG A 108 2.01 12.28 -7.58
C ARG A 108 1.04 11.12 -7.38
N GLU A 109 1.48 9.91 -7.67
CA GLU A 109 0.70 8.69 -7.44
C GLU A 109 0.40 8.51 -5.95
N LEU A 110 1.42 8.64 -5.07
CA LEU A 110 1.26 8.59 -3.63
C LEU A 110 0.26 9.64 -3.13
N LEU A 111 0.34 10.89 -3.61
CA LEU A 111 -0.58 11.95 -3.22
C LEU A 111 -2.00 11.77 -3.79
N THR A 112 -2.14 11.17 -4.96
CA THR A 112 -3.44 10.80 -5.56
C THR A 112 -4.12 9.73 -4.73
N HIS A 113 -3.37 8.75 -4.25
CA HIS A 113 -3.87 7.65 -3.42
C HIS A 113 -3.75 7.93 -1.91
N LEU A 114 -3.45 9.18 -1.53
CA LEU A 114 -3.48 9.57 -0.12
C LEU A 114 -4.86 9.30 0.48
N SER A 115 -4.92 8.48 1.52
CA SER A 115 -6.15 7.93 2.05
C SER A 115 -6.20 8.03 3.57
N THR A 116 -7.41 8.07 4.09
CA THR A 116 -7.73 8.02 5.52
C THR A 116 -8.92 7.08 5.72
N ARG A 117 -9.22 6.75 6.97
CA ARG A 117 -10.41 5.94 7.31
C ARG A 117 -11.71 6.50 6.70
N THR A 118 -11.86 7.83 6.62
CA THR A 118 -13.05 8.48 6.05
C THR A 118 -13.00 8.62 4.52
N ARG A 119 -11.83 8.48 3.92
CA ARG A 119 -11.57 8.53 2.48
C ARG A 119 -10.63 7.39 2.09
N PRO A 120 -11.10 6.12 2.10
CA PRO A 120 -10.23 4.96 1.91
C PRO A 120 -9.77 4.75 0.46
N ASP A 121 -10.46 5.35 -0.51
CA ASP A 121 -10.22 5.12 -1.94
C ASP A 121 -9.29 6.16 -2.59
N GLY A 122 -8.57 6.96 -1.79
CA GLY A 122 -7.68 8.02 -2.28
C GLY A 122 -8.30 9.42 -2.23
N GLY A 123 -7.54 10.41 -2.72
CA GLY A 123 -7.99 11.80 -2.81
C GLY A 123 -8.24 12.49 -1.46
N ALA A 124 -7.59 12.02 -0.38
CA ALA A 124 -7.84 12.55 0.96
C ALA A 124 -7.13 13.88 1.24
N LEU A 125 -6.23 14.36 0.37
CA LEU A 125 -5.42 15.56 0.64
C LEU A 125 -6.24 16.75 1.12
N GLU A 126 -7.21 17.17 0.32
CA GLU A 126 -8.03 18.33 0.67
C GLU A 126 -8.88 18.09 1.93
N ALA A 127 -9.42 16.88 2.08
CA ALA A 127 -10.21 16.52 3.25
C ALA A 127 -9.37 16.53 4.55
N ILE A 128 -8.09 16.16 4.49
CA ILE A 128 -7.14 16.24 5.61
C ILE A 128 -6.95 17.70 6.02
N LEU A 129 -6.69 18.60 5.07
CA LEU A 129 -6.50 20.02 5.34
C LEU A 129 -7.78 20.68 5.88
N GLN A 130 -8.93 20.39 5.30
CA GLN A 130 -10.22 20.90 5.77
C GLN A 130 -10.56 20.41 7.17
N LYS A 131 -10.35 19.11 7.47
CA LYS A 131 -10.55 18.53 8.80
C LYS A 131 -9.63 19.21 9.83
N TRP A 132 -8.37 19.43 9.48
CA TRP A 132 -7.42 20.13 10.34
C TRP A 132 -7.89 21.54 10.67
N ILE A 133 -8.21 22.36 9.66
CA ILE A 133 -8.71 23.72 9.84
C ILE A 133 -9.98 23.74 10.71
N ALA A 134 -10.94 22.87 10.40
CA ALA A 134 -12.17 22.76 11.20
C ALA A 134 -11.89 22.39 12.66
N GLY A 135 -10.93 21.50 12.90
CA GLY A 135 -10.47 21.13 14.24
C GLY A 135 -9.85 22.31 15.00
N LEU A 136 -9.00 23.11 14.33
CA LEU A 136 -8.41 24.31 14.91
C LEU A 136 -9.49 25.36 15.24
N GLN A 137 -10.45 25.58 14.36
CA GLN A 137 -11.58 26.48 14.63
C GLN A 137 -12.40 26.02 15.83
N GLN A 138 -12.75 24.72 15.88
CA GLN A 138 -13.51 24.15 16.99
C GLN A 138 -12.77 24.28 18.33
N SER A 139 -11.48 23.96 18.38
CA SER A 139 -10.67 24.09 19.58
C SER A 139 -10.54 25.56 20.02
N ALA A 140 -10.33 26.50 19.08
CA ALA A 140 -10.27 27.91 19.38
C ALA A 140 -11.59 28.44 19.97
N MET A 141 -12.72 28.04 19.41
CA MET A 141 -14.05 28.40 19.93
C MET A 141 -14.26 27.85 21.35
N GLN A 142 -13.91 26.60 21.60
CA GLN A 142 -14.09 25.98 22.93
C GLN A 142 -13.18 26.58 23.99
N GLU A 143 -11.90 26.78 23.69
CA GLU A 143 -10.91 27.24 24.66
C GLU A 143 -10.99 28.74 24.95
N LYS A 144 -11.33 29.56 23.94
CA LYS A 144 -11.38 31.01 24.05
C LYS A 144 -12.81 31.57 24.17
N GLY A 145 -13.84 30.70 24.07
CA GLY A 145 -15.24 31.10 24.10
C GLY A 145 -15.67 31.92 22.88
N LEU A 146 -14.97 31.76 21.75
CA LEU A 146 -15.21 32.50 20.50
C LEU A 146 -16.41 31.91 19.76
N ARG A 147 -17.12 32.76 18.99
CA ARG A 147 -18.20 32.35 18.10
C ARG A 147 -17.69 32.25 16.64
N PRO A 148 -18.39 31.53 15.76
CA PRO A 148 -17.96 31.34 14.37
C PRO A 148 -17.69 32.62 13.58
N ASN A 149 -18.37 33.75 13.92
CA ASN A 149 -18.27 35.04 13.23
C ASN A 149 -17.40 36.05 13.97
N ASP A 150 -16.74 35.68 15.06
CA ASP A 150 -15.88 36.61 15.81
C ASP A 150 -14.58 36.83 15.03
N ALA A 151 -14.17 38.11 14.89
CA ALA A 151 -12.93 38.46 14.21
C ALA A 151 -11.70 37.80 14.83
N GLY A 152 -11.67 37.66 16.15
CA GLY A 152 -10.61 36.97 16.88
C GLY A 152 -10.48 35.47 16.59
N LEU A 153 -11.50 34.82 16.04
CA LEU A 153 -11.42 33.40 15.66
C LEU A 153 -10.40 33.19 14.55
N HIS A 154 -10.40 34.05 13.54
CA HIS A 154 -9.45 33.92 12.42
C HIS A 154 -8.00 34.16 12.87
N GLU A 155 -7.79 35.14 13.75
CA GLU A 155 -6.47 35.43 14.30
C GLU A 155 -5.94 34.24 15.15
N GLU A 156 -6.80 33.68 15.99
CA GLU A 156 -6.44 32.54 16.83
C GLU A 156 -6.10 31.28 15.97
N VAL A 157 -6.90 30.98 14.94
CA VAL A 157 -6.63 29.88 14.02
C VAL A 157 -5.33 30.10 13.25
N GLU A 158 -5.08 31.32 12.76
CA GLU A 158 -3.84 31.67 12.06
C GLU A 158 -2.60 31.47 12.97
N GLN A 159 -2.71 31.86 14.23
CA GLN A 159 -1.65 31.66 15.21
C GLN A 159 -1.38 30.16 15.49
N ARG A 160 -2.42 29.34 15.55
CA ARG A 160 -2.29 27.87 15.71
C ARG A 160 -1.67 27.22 14.47
N ILE A 161 -2.09 27.62 13.26
CA ILE A 161 -1.46 27.19 12.02
C ILE A 161 0.03 27.55 12.03
N PHE A 162 0.37 28.79 12.38
CA PHE A 162 1.75 29.24 12.50
C PHE A 162 2.54 28.40 13.52
N THR A 163 1.95 28.03 14.64
CA THR A 163 2.59 27.18 15.66
C THR A 163 2.94 25.81 15.11
N VAL A 164 2.02 25.16 14.40
CA VAL A 164 2.26 23.84 13.77
C VAL A 164 3.32 23.94 12.68
N THR A 165 3.18 24.93 11.79
CA THR A 165 4.07 25.07 10.64
C THR A 165 5.47 25.54 11.00
N SER A 166 5.62 26.38 12.05
CA SER A 166 6.94 26.85 12.51
C SER A 166 7.80 25.72 13.04
N GLN A 167 7.21 24.72 13.66
CA GLN A 167 7.93 23.54 14.13
C GLN A 167 8.51 22.67 12.99
N MET A 168 7.94 22.79 11.79
CA MET A 168 8.39 22.06 10.61
C MET A 168 9.51 22.80 9.83
N GLN A 169 9.78 24.06 10.13
CA GLN A 169 10.76 24.89 9.40
C GLN A 169 12.20 24.39 9.55
N SER A 170 12.50 23.61 10.60
CA SER A 170 13.81 22.97 10.79
C SER A 170 14.05 21.80 9.83
N LEU A 171 13.01 21.26 9.21
CA LEU A 171 13.12 20.19 8.23
C LEU A 171 13.49 20.75 6.86
N VAL A 172 14.13 19.92 6.04
CA VAL A 172 14.45 20.27 4.65
C VAL A 172 13.15 20.65 3.92
N HIS A 173 13.13 21.78 3.24
CA HIS A 173 11.94 22.36 2.58
C HIS A 173 10.75 22.70 3.51
N GLY A 174 10.91 22.64 4.83
CA GLY A 174 9.83 22.89 5.78
C GLY A 174 9.28 24.30 5.70
N PHE A 175 10.11 25.31 5.40
CA PHE A 175 9.69 26.70 5.23
C PHE A 175 8.72 26.87 4.05
N ASP A 176 9.06 26.33 2.88
CA ASP A 176 8.19 26.44 1.69
C ASP A 176 6.88 25.65 1.88
N PHE A 177 6.95 24.47 2.48
CA PHE A 177 5.77 23.69 2.82
C PHE A 177 4.83 24.44 3.77
N ALA A 178 5.37 25.04 4.83
CA ALA A 178 4.63 25.90 5.77
C ALA A 178 3.98 27.10 5.09
N LYS A 179 4.73 27.76 4.18
CA LYS A 179 4.22 28.88 3.40
C LYS A 179 3.03 28.48 2.53
N VAL A 180 3.11 27.34 1.84
CA VAL A 180 2.00 26.83 1.01
C VAL A 180 0.77 26.49 1.84
N LEU A 181 0.93 25.91 3.03
CA LEU A 181 -0.18 25.68 3.95
C LEU A 181 -0.82 26.99 4.41
N SER A 182 -0.02 28.03 4.63
CA SER A 182 -0.53 29.38 4.96
C SER A 182 -1.29 30.02 3.79
N VAL A 183 -0.84 29.80 2.54
CA VAL A 183 -1.57 30.26 1.34
C VAL A 183 -2.91 29.52 1.22
N TYR A 184 -2.93 28.21 1.46
CA TYR A 184 -4.17 27.42 1.50
C TYR A 184 -5.16 27.97 2.54
N TRP A 185 -4.68 28.24 3.78
CA TRP A 185 -5.49 28.84 4.84
C TRP A 185 -6.06 30.21 4.43
N ASN A 186 -5.25 31.08 3.84
CA ASN A 186 -5.70 32.40 3.39
C ASN A 186 -6.78 32.29 2.31
N GLY A 187 -6.62 31.35 1.35
CA GLY A 187 -7.66 31.06 0.36
C GLY A 187 -8.94 30.51 1.01
N TYR A 188 -8.82 29.61 1.99
CA TYR A 188 -9.96 29.08 2.74
C TYR A 188 -10.72 30.19 3.50
N LYS A 189 -9.99 31.07 4.23
CA LYS A 189 -10.53 32.18 5.00
C LYS A 189 -11.29 33.19 4.14
N LEU A 190 -10.76 33.51 2.94
CA LEU A 190 -11.30 34.50 2.03
C LEU A 190 -12.33 33.93 1.03
N GLY A 191 -12.54 32.62 0.99
CA GLY A 191 -13.33 31.98 -0.04
C GLY A 191 -12.69 32.03 -1.43
N ASP A 192 -11.35 32.21 -1.51
CA ASP A 192 -10.58 32.28 -2.74
C ASP A 192 -10.19 30.87 -3.19
N ASP A 193 -11.02 30.33 -4.08
CA ASP A 193 -10.82 28.96 -4.59
C ASP A 193 -9.56 28.86 -5.45
N ASP A 194 -9.17 29.90 -6.18
CA ASP A 194 -7.97 29.88 -7.02
C ASP A 194 -6.71 29.72 -6.16
N ARG A 195 -6.61 30.44 -5.05
CA ARG A 195 -5.51 30.30 -4.10
C ARG A 195 -5.47 28.91 -3.44
N LYS A 196 -6.63 28.37 -3.05
CA LYS A 196 -6.70 27.01 -2.51
C LYS A 196 -6.21 26.00 -3.52
N GLN A 197 -6.69 26.10 -4.76
CA GLN A 197 -6.30 25.17 -5.82
C GLN A 197 -4.82 25.30 -6.19
N ALA A 198 -4.26 26.51 -6.22
CA ALA A 198 -2.83 26.70 -6.44
C ALA A 198 -2.00 26.00 -5.35
N ALA A 199 -2.38 26.15 -4.08
CA ALA A 199 -1.71 25.45 -2.97
C ALA A 199 -1.84 23.91 -3.08
N LEU A 200 -3.03 23.39 -3.40
CA LEU A 200 -3.25 21.95 -3.58
C LEU A 200 -2.46 21.41 -4.78
N ARG A 201 -2.38 22.12 -5.89
CA ARG A 201 -1.57 21.76 -7.07
C ARG A 201 -0.09 21.67 -6.71
N TRP A 202 0.42 22.64 -5.95
CA TRP A 202 1.81 22.58 -5.51
C TRP A 202 2.07 21.39 -4.58
N LEU A 203 1.22 21.17 -3.59
CA LEU A 203 1.31 20.05 -2.66
C LEU A 203 1.26 18.69 -3.38
N ARG A 204 0.55 18.57 -4.50
CA ARG A 204 0.52 17.40 -5.37
C ARG A 204 1.68 17.31 -6.36
N GLY A 205 2.61 18.30 -6.37
CA GLY A 205 3.72 18.33 -7.31
C GLY A 205 3.28 18.65 -8.76
N GLU A 206 2.14 19.33 -8.94
CA GLU A 206 1.56 19.61 -10.26
C GLU A 206 2.02 20.97 -10.83
N ILE A 207 2.69 21.81 -10.06
CA ILE A 207 3.25 23.06 -10.56
C ILE A 207 4.57 22.78 -11.28
N PRO A 208 4.67 23.07 -12.58
CA PRO A 208 5.80 22.64 -13.40
C PRO A 208 7.04 23.54 -13.30
N THR A 209 6.89 24.80 -12.87
CA THR A 209 7.98 25.77 -12.88
C THR A 209 8.08 26.59 -11.59
N LYS A 210 9.31 26.94 -11.21
CA LYS A 210 9.59 27.83 -10.09
C LYS A 210 9.00 29.23 -10.30
N THR A 211 8.87 29.68 -11.55
CA THR A 211 8.26 30.98 -11.89
C THR A 211 6.77 30.98 -11.57
N GLU A 212 6.04 29.91 -11.90
CA GLU A 212 4.64 29.73 -11.56
C GLU A 212 4.45 29.65 -10.05
N ALA A 213 5.27 28.86 -9.36
CA ALA A 213 5.23 28.74 -7.89
C ALA A 213 5.45 30.09 -7.19
N ARG A 214 6.38 30.91 -7.69
CA ARG A 214 6.58 32.27 -7.16
C ARG A 214 5.39 33.20 -7.39
N ARG A 215 4.81 33.15 -8.59
CA ARG A 215 3.68 33.99 -8.93
C ARG A 215 2.45 33.67 -8.11
N GLU A 216 2.15 32.38 -7.94
CA GLU A 216 0.90 31.90 -7.33
C GLU A 216 0.98 31.74 -5.80
N LEU A 217 2.16 31.35 -5.29
CA LEU A 217 2.33 30.94 -3.90
C LEU A 217 3.47 31.65 -3.16
N GLU A 218 4.20 32.55 -3.84
CA GLU A 218 5.38 33.23 -3.28
C GLU A 218 6.48 32.29 -2.78
N VAL A 219 6.58 31.07 -3.34
CA VAL A 219 7.64 30.09 -3.03
C VAL A 219 8.60 29.92 -4.20
N GLY A 220 9.89 29.74 -3.90
CA GLY A 220 10.94 29.65 -4.92
C GLY A 220 11.29 28.21 -5.36
N VAL A 221 10.59 27.21 -4.84
CA VAL A 221 10.84 25.79 -5.09
C VAL A 221 9.60 25.09 -5.63
N ILE A 222 9.83 23.99 -6.33
CA ILE A 222 8.80 23.04 -6.75
C ILE A 222 9.18 21.66 -6.26
N ILE A 223 8.21 20.77 -6.16
CA ILE A 223 8.45 19.35 -5.90
C ILE A 223 8.90 18.71 -7.21
N ASP A 224 10.03 17.99 -7.18
CA ASP A 224 10.67 17.40 -8.34
C ASP A 224 11.28 16.01 -8.04
N ASP A 225 11.98 15.43 -9.02
CA ASP A 225 12.61 14.11 -8.92
C ASP A 225 13.63 13.99 -7.77
N ASP A 226 14.26 15.07 -7.37
CA ASP A 226 15.34 15.06 -6.38
C ASP A 226 14.79 15.17 -4.96
N ASN A 227 13.77 15.99 -4.75
CA ASN A 227 13.30 16.41 -3.42
C ASN A 227 11.98 15.76 -2.94
N TRP A 228 11.27 15.02 -3.79
CA TRP A 228 9.96 14.46 -3.45
C TRP A 228 9.92 13.66 -2.14
N TYR A 229 10.99 12.95 -1.83
CA TYR A 229 11.06 12.14 -0.60
C TYR A 229 11.15 13.02 0.67
N ASP A 230 11.81 14.18 0.59
CA ASP A 230 11.83 15.14 1.70
C ASP A 230 10.43 15.67 2.00
N TYR A 231 9.61 15.85 0.96
CA TYR A 231 8.19 16.19 1.15
C TYR A 231 7.37 15.05 1.74
N MET A 232 7.71 13.78 1.51
CA MET A 232 7.06 12.66 2.21
C MET A 232 7.37 12.69 3.71
N LYS A 233 8.60 13.04 4.12
CA LYS A 233 8.95 13.24 5.53
C LYS A 233 8.16 14.42 6.15
N LEU A 234 8.03 15.51 5.40
CA LEU A 234 7.19 16.65 5.84
C LEU A 234 5.71 16.26 6.01
N TRP A 235 5.17 15.46 5.10
CA TRP A 235 3.81 14.93 5.22
C TRP A 235 3.63 14.04 6.45
N ALA A 236 4.61 13.19 6.76
CA ALA A 236 4.57 12.33 7.96
C ALA A 236 4.52 13.16 9.24
N GLU A 237 5.42 14.12 9.38
CA GLU A 237 5.46 15.05 10.51
C GLU A 237 4.18 15.90 10.60
N PHE A 238 3.71 16.44 9.48
CA PHE A 238 2.49 17.23 9.42
C PHE A 238 1.27 16.42 9.86
N THR A 239 1.09 15.21 9.32
CA THR A 239 -0.06 14.36 9.68
C THR A 239 -0.06 13.99 11.15
N ALA A 240 1.10 13.73 11.75
CA ALA A 240 1.21 13.49 13.18
C ALA A 240 0.82 14.73 14.01
N LYS A 241 1.30 15.90 13.64
CA LYS A 241 0.97 17.17 14.34
C LYS A 241 -0.50 17.55 14.27
N ILE A 242 -1.22 17.12 13.25
CA ILE A 242 -2.66 17.40 13.10
C ILE A 242 -3.57 16.31 13.67
N GLY A 243 -2.98 15.33 14.39
CA GLY A 243 -3.71 14.35 15.19
C GLY A 243 -3.89 12.97 14.56
N TYR A 244 -3.26 12.68 13.41
CA TYR A 244 -3.09 11.30 12.94
C TYR A 244 -1.89 10.65 13.63
N LYS A 245 -1.74 9.33 13.44
CA LYS A 245 -0.62 8.56 14.01
C LYS A 245 0.67 8.65 13.18
N GLY A 246 0.60 9.23 11.98
CA GLY A 246 1.70 9.37 11.03
C GLY A 246 1.27 9.02 9.61
N LEU A 247 2.26 8.82 8.74
CA LEU A 247 2.08 8.48 7.33
C LEU A 247 2.73 7.12 7.01
N LEU A 248 1.97 6.22 6.38
CA LEU A 248 2.50 4.95 5.90
C LEU A 248 2.45 4.90 4.37
N LEU A 249 3.61 4.62 3.76
CA LEU A 249 3.76 4.46 2.32
C LEU A 249 3.79 2.97 1.96
N PHE A 250 2.92 2.56 1.05
CA PHE A 250 2.86 1.21 0.49
C PHE A 250 3.25 1.29 -0.98
N ILE A 251 4.43 0.79 -1.32
CA ILE A 251 5.00 0.84 -2.67
C ILE A 251 5.10 -0.59 -3.18
N ASP A 252 4.28 -0.97 -4.14
CA ASP A 252 4.33 -2.31 -4.74
C ASP A 252 5.07 -2.29 -6.09
N GLU A 253 5.24 -3.46 -6.68
CA GLU A 253 5.88 -3.69 -7.98
C GLU A 253 7.34 -3.19 -8.06
N ALA A 254 8.09 -3.31 -6.94
CA ALA A 254 9.50 -2.90 -6.91
C ALA A 254 10.40 -3.73 -7.84
N VAL A 255 9.91 -4.86 -8.35
CA VAL A 255 10.55 -5.63 -9.43
C VAL A 255 10.81 -4.75 -10.67
N ASN A 256 10.05 -3.68 -10.89
CA ASN A 256 10.30 -2.73 -11.99
C ASN A 256 11.60 -1.95 -11.83
N LEU A 257 12.14 -1.82 -10.62
CA LEU A 257 13.50 -1.28 -10.42
C LEU A 257 14.58 -2.29 -10.84
N TYR A 258 14.37 -3.57 -10.57
CA TYR A 258 15.24 -4.65 -11.02
C TYR A 258 15.26 -4.76 -12.54
N LYS A 259 14.12 -4.57 -13.22
CA LYS A 259 13.98 -4.60 -14.68
C LYS A 259 14.67 -3.43 -15.40
N ILE A 260 15.13 -2.37 -14.70
CA ILE A 260 15.88 -1.26 -15.31
C ILE A 260 17.16 -1.78 -15.96
N THR A 261 17.25 -1.71 -17.28
CA THR A 261 18.40 -2.24 -18.05
C THR A 261 19.67 -1.41 -17.85
N ASN A 262 19.56 -0.09 -17.79
CA ASN A 262 20.71 0.79 -17.54
C ASN A 262 21.19 0.67 -16.08
N SER A 263 22.41 0.20 -15.88
CA SER A 263 22.98 -0.06 -14.56
C SER A 263 23.12 1.20 -13.71
N VAL A 264 23.50 2.33 -14.28
CA VAL A 264 23.63 3.61 -13.56
C VAL A 264 22.26 4.07 -13.03
N SER A 265 21.24 4.05 -13.90
CA SER A 265 19.88 4.41 -13.49
C SER A 265 19.32 3.46 -12.42
N ARG A 266 19.59 2.15 -12.53
CA ARG A 266 19.19 1.17 -11.53
C ARG A 266 19.89 1.44 -10.19
N GLN A 267 21.19 1.67 -10.20
CA GLN A 267 21.96 1.98 -8.99
C GLN A 267 21.48 3.26 -8.32
N SER A 268 21.17 4.33 -9.07
CA SER A 268 20.60 5.57 -8.48
C SER A 268 19.27 5.31 -7.75
N ASN A 269 18.43 4.39 -8.26
CA ASN A 269 17.22 3.99 -7.54
C ASN A 269 17.53 3.20 -6.26
N TYR A 270 18.57 2.35 -6.26
CA TYR A 270 19.03 1.63 -5.07
C TYR A 270 19.66 2.56 -4.03
N GLU A 271 20.37 3.59 -4.46
CA GLU A 271 20.88 4.66 -3.59
C GLU A 271 19.75 5.45 -2.92
N LYS A 272 18.64 5.72 -3.65
CA LYS A 272 17.45 6.34 -3.06
C LYS A 272 16.82 5.41 -2.01
N LEU A 273 16.69 4.11 -2.29
CA LEU A 273 16.23 3.13 -1.29
C LEU A 273 17.13 3.08 -0.05
N LEU A 274 18.45 3.12 -0.25
CA LEU A 274 19.39 3.19 0.87
C LEU A 274 19.19 4.46 1.71
N THR A 275 18.97 5.60 1.06
CA THR A 275 18.69 6.87 1.73
C THR A 275 17.41 6.77 2.56
N MET A 276 16.32 6.27 1.97
CA MET A 276 15.05 6.07 2.65
C MET A 276 15.19 5.11 3.85
N PHE A 277 15.90 4.01 3.67
CA PHE A 277 16.20 3.05 4.73
C PHE A 277 17.03 3.68 5.86
N ASN A 278 18.11 4.38 5.53
CA ASN A 278 18.95 5.00 6.53
C ASN A 278 18.22 6.10 7.31
N ASP A 279 17.41 6.92 6.65
CA ASP A 279 16.66 8.00 7.30
C ASP A 279 15.66 7.44 8.32
N THR A 280 14.97 6.34 7.98
CA THR A 280 14.04 5.68 8.92
C THR A 280 14.76 4.99 10.08
N MET A 281 15.93 4.36 9.83
CA MET A 281 16.68 3.64 10.87
C MET A 281 17.54 4.55 11.77
N GLN A 282 17.84 5.77 11.32
CA GLN A 282 18.72 6.71 12.04
C GLN A 282 17.95 7.87 12.70
N GLY A 283 16.61 7.84 12.71
CA GLY A 283 15.79 8.88 13.31
C GLY A 283 15.78 10.21 12.56
N LYS A 284 16.05 10.19 11.25
CA LYS A 284 15.94 11.36 10.37
C LYS A 284 14.56 11.48 9.71
N ALA A 285 13.73 10.48 9.90
CA ALA A 285 12.34 10.47 9.54
C ALA A 285 11.56 10.06 10.80
N GLU A 286 10.52 10.81 11.14
CA GLU A 286 9.65 10.54 12.26
C GLU A 286 8.23 10.30 11.76
N HIS A 287 7.45 9.48 12.46
CA HIS A 287 6.07 9.14 12.11
C HIS A 287 5.88 8.61 10.69
N LEU A 288 6.93 8.00 10.10
CA LEU A 288 6.95 7.52 8.72
C LEU A 288 7.19 6.01 8.65
N GLY A 289 6.27 5.29 8.02
CA GLY A 289 6.45 3.89 7.67
C GLY A 289 6.56 3.69 6.15
N ILE A 290 7.49 2.86 5.70
CA ILE A 290 7.71 2.55 4.28
C ILE A 290 7.70 1.04 4.10
N PHE A 291 6.73 0.53 3.33
CA PHE A 291 6.54 -0.88 3.04
C PHE A 291 6.64 -1.11 1.54
N ILE A 292 7.61 -1.93 1.12
CA ILE A 292 7.93 -2.12 -0.31
C ILE A 292 7.70 -3.57 -0.70
N GLY A 293 6.77 -3.80 -1.64
CA GLY A 293 6.49 -5.11 -2.23
C GLY A 293 7.45 -5.43 -3.38
N GLY A 294 8.06 -6.62 -3.35
CA GLY A 294 8.97 -7.05 -4.39
C GLY A 294 9.13 -8.56 -4.49
N THR A 295 9.82 -9.03 -5.51
CA THR A 295 10.17 -10.44 -5.69
C THR A 295 11.47 -10.79 -4.94
N PRO A 296 11.72 -12.08 -4.62
CA PRO A 296 13.02 -12.49 -4.06
C PRO A 296 14.19 -12.07 -4.93
N GLN A 297 14.08 -12.19 -6.26
CA GLN A 297 15.12 -11.77 -7.21
C GLN A 297 15.44 -10.28 -7.10
N PHE A 298 14.42 -9.42 -6.94
CA PHE A 298 14.65 -7.98 -6.75
C PHE A 298 15.58 -7.70 -5.58
N VAL A 299 15.50 -8.49 -4.51
CA VAL A 299 16.34 -8.32 -3.31
C VAL A 299 17.66 -9.11 -3.42
N GLU A 300 17.58 -10.41 -3.71
CA GLU A 300 18.64 -11.38 -3.46
C GLU A 300 19.62 -11.56 -4.64
N ASP A 301 19.23 -11.18 -5.86
CA ASP A 301 20.12 -11.31 -7.02
C ASP A 301 21.38 -10.46 -6.84
N GLU A 302 22.53 -11.12 -6.78
CA GLU A 302 23.84 -10.46 -6.56
C GLU A 302 24.35 -9.70 -7.78
N ARG A 303 23.75 -9.88 -8.96
CA ARG A 303 24.16 -9.18 -10.19
C ARG A 303 23.33 -7.93 -10.46
N ARG A 304 22.03 -7.99 -10.16
CA ARG A 304 21.09 -6.92 -10.54
C ARG A 304 20.17 -6.48 -9.40
N GLY A 305 19.90 -7.35 -8.41
CA GLY A 305 19.05 -7.07 -7.27
C GLY A 305 19.69 -6.09 -6.26
N LEU A 306 19.02 -5.87 -5.15
CA LEU A 306 19.53 -5.00 -4.08
C LEU A 306 20.87 -5.50 -3.53
N PHE A 307 21.13 -6.82 -3.56
CA PHE A 307 22.41 -7.41 -3.11
C PHE A 307 23.57 -7.12 -4.06
N SER A 308 23.31 -6.64 -5.28
CA SER A 308 24.37 -6.12 -6.17
C SER A 308 24.97 -4.80 -5.67
N TYR A 309 24.30 -4.12 -4.74
CA TYR A 309 24.76 -2.88 -4.12
C TYR A 309 25.17 -3.16 -2.66
N GLU A 310 26.48 -3.24 -2.42
CA GLU A 310 27.08 -3.68 -1.16
C GLU A 310 26.53 -2.95 0.08
N ALA A 311 26.23 -1.66 -0.04
CA ALA A 311 25.69 -0.87 1.06
C ALA A 311 24.28 -1.32 1.46
N LEU A 312 23.44 -1.77 0.53
CA LEU A 312 22.14 -2.39 0.84
C LEU A 312 22.32 -3.83 1.29
N ARG A 313 23.17 -4.61 0.59
CA ARG A 313 23.42 -5.99 0.95
C ARG A 313 23.78 -6.14 2.42
N SER A 314 24.73 -5.35 2.92
CA SER A 314 25.19 -5.41 4.32
C SER A 314 24.09 -5.11 5.35
N ARG A 315 23.04 -4.39 4.96
CA ARG A 315 21.90 -4.02 5.83
C ARG A 315 20.73 -4.99 5.73
N LEU A 316 20.60 -5.64 4.59
CA LEU A 316 19.46 -6.49 4.27
C LEU A 316 19.75 -7.97 4.45
N ILE A 317 21.03 -8.38 4.50
CA ILE A 317 21.38 -9.79 4.67
C ILE A 317 20.86 -10.31 6.01
N GLU A 318 20.25 -11.48 5.96
CA GLU A 318 19.71 -12.14 7.13
C GLU A 318 20.79 -12.45 8.17
N GLY A 319 20.44 -12.31 9.45
CA GLY A 319 21.33 -12.69 10.55
C GLY A 319 21.62 -14.18 10.56
N ARG A 320 22.72 -14.57 11.21
CA ARG A 320 23.21 -15.98 11.30
C ARG A 320 22.18 -17.00 11.74
N TYR A 321 21.16 -16.57 12.47
CA TYR A 321 20.15 -17.46 13.06
C TYR A 321 18.89 -17.61 12.21
N ALA A 322 18.74 -16.83 11.15
CA ALA A 322 17.57 -16.90 10.27
C ALA A 322 17.53 -18.17 9.41
N GLY A 323 18.68 -18.83 9.21
CA GLY A 323 18.79 -20.09 8.44
C GLY A 323 18.41 -21.38 9.18
N SER A 324 17.96 -21.30 10.44
CA SER A 324 17.67 -22.47 11.28
C SER A 324 16.20 -22.91 11.27
N GLY A 325 15.40 -22.46 10.31
CA GLY A 325 13.96 -22.77 10.25
C GLY A 325 13.10 -21.88 11.17
N PHE A 326 13.70 -20.85 11.81
CA PHE A 326 12.97 -19.89 12.64
C PHE A 326 12.78 -18.58 11.87
N ALA A 327 11.53 -18.13 11.75
CA ALA A 327 11.23 -16.86 11.13
C ALA A 327 11.64 -15.69 12.04
N ASN A 328 12.31 -14.68 11.47
CA ASN A 328 12.66 -13.44 12.16
C ASN A 328 11.99 -12.25 11.44
N TYR A 329 10.84 -11.84 11.92
CA TYR A 329 10.08 -10.70 11.37
C TYR A 329 10.56 -9.33 11.87
N SER A 330 11.54 -9.28 12.79
CA SER A 330 12.11 -8.01 13.27
C SER A 330 13.08 -7.40 12.25
N GLY A 331 13.62 -8.19 11.32
CA GLY A 331 14.50 -7.73 10.26
C GLY A 331 13.80 -6.85 9.23
N PRO A 332 14.56 -6.22 8.32
CA PRO A 332 14.02 -5.34 7.30
C PRO A 332 13.30 -6.07 6.16
N ILE A 333 13.38 -7.38 6.08
CA ILE A 333 12.75 -8.20 5.05
C ILE A 333 11.76 -9.16 5.70
N ILE A 334 10.53 -9.17 5.20
CA ILE A 334 9.52 -10.20 5.47
C ILE A 334 9.39 -11.04 4.20
N LYS A 335 9.76 -12.31 4.30
CA LYS A 335 9.62 -13.28 3.19
C LYS A 335 8.28 -13.97 3.30
N LEU A 336 7.49 -13.91 2.24
CA LEU A 336 6.20 -14.59 2.15
C LEU A 336 6.38 -15.90 1.40
N GLU A 337 6.17 -17.01 2.12
CA GLU A 337 6.06 -18.32 1.50
C GLU A 337 4.71 -18.46 0.77
N MET A 338 4.61 -19.41 -0.14
CA MET A 338 3.33 -19.78 -0.74
C MET A 338 2.38 -20.32 0.34
N LEU A 339 1.08 -20.17 0.13
CA LEU A 339 0.10 -20.75 1.03
C LEU A 339 0.24 -22.27 1.02
N SER A 340 0.18 -22.91 2.19
CA SER A 340 0.13 -24.36 2.30
C SER A 340 -1.20 -24.93 1.78
N SER A 341 -1.25 -26.23 1.53
CA SER A 341 -2.49 -26.88 1.10
C SER A 341 -3.60 -26.71 2.13
N GLU A 342 -3.27 -26.75 3.41
CA GLU A 342 -4.23 -26.51 4.51
C GLU A 342 -4.73 -25.08 4.52
N GLU A 343 -3.86 -24.09 4.28
CA GLU A 343 -4.24 -22.68 4.20
C GLU A 343 -5.12 -22.42 2.97
N ILE A 344 -4.82 -23.04 1.83
CA ILE A 344 -5.66 -22.98 0.63
C ILE A 344 -7.02 -23.61 0.91
N PHE A 345 -7.08 -24.77 1.55
CA PHE A 345 -8.34 -25.43 1.93
C PHE A 345 -9.19 -24.50 2.80
N ILE A 346 -8.64 -23.92 3.87
CA ILE A 346 -9.35 -22.98 4.76
C ILE A 346 -9.84 -21.75 3.97
N LEU A 347 -9.04 -21.26 3.03
CA LEU A 347 -9.42 -20.14 2.17
C LEU A 347 -10.62 -20.49 1.30
N LEU A 348 -10.61 -21.65 0.63
CA LEU A 348 -11.71 -22.11 -0.22
C LEU A 348 -12.99 -22.35 0.60
N GLU A 349 -12.88 -22.90 1.82
CA GLU A 349 -14.00 -23.03 2.74
C GLU A 349 -14.63 -21.67 3.11
N LYS A 350 -13.79 -20.65 3.40
CA LYS A 350 -14.27 -19.29 3.63
C LYS A 350 -14.96 -18.70 2.39
N LEU A 351 -14.41 -18.92 1.19
CA LEU A 351 -15.00 -18.46 -0.06
C LEU A 351 -16.35 -19.10 -0.33
N THR A 352 -16.50 -20.38 -0.07
CA THR A 352 -17.78 -21.10 -0.17
C THR A 352 -18.85 -20.44 0.71
N ARG A 353 -18.52 -20.18 1.98
CA ARG A 353 -19.42 -19.52 2.93
C ARG A 353 -19.77 -18.09 2.51
N ILE A 354 -18.78 -17.31 2.06
CA ILE A 354 -19.00 -15.92 1.61
C ILE A 354 -19.89 -15.89 0.37
N HIS A 355 -19.67 -16.81 -0.59
CA HIS A 355 -20.45 -16.91 -1.81
C HIS A 355 -21.90 -17.29 -1.48
N ALA A 356 -22.11 -18.31 -0.64
CA ALA A 356 -23.42 -18.73 -0.20
C ALA A 356 -24.17 -17.63 0.57
N MET A 357 -23.48 -16.92 1.47
CA MET A 357 -24.03 -15.77 2.19
C MET A 357 -24.41 -14.62 1.25
N HIS A 358 -23.59 -14.36 0.21
CA HIS A 358 -23.83 -13.29 -0.76
C HIS A 358 -25.10 -13.52 -1.57
N TYR A 359 -25.31 -14.75 -2.06
CA TYR A 359 -26.43 -15.13 -2.91
C TYR A 359 -27.62 -15.70 -2.14
N GLY A 360 -27.48 -15.99 -0.85
CA GLY A 360 -28.59 -16.43 0.02
C GLY A 360 -29.00 -17.88 -0.20
N TYR A 361 -28.05 -18.80 -0.35
CA TYR A 361 -28.31 -20.23 -0.50
C TYR A 361 -27.48 -21.07 0.49
N GLU A 362 -27.85 -22.31 0.74
CA GLU A 362 -27.05 -23.24 1.53
C GLU A 362 -25.95 -23.85 0.66
N PRO A 363 -24.68 -23.87 1.12
CA PRO A 363 -23.58 -24.40 0.34
C PRO A 363 -23.79 -25.86 -0.04
N GLY A 364 -23.80 -26.17 -1.33
CA GLY A 364 -23.82 -27.53 -1.85
C GLY A 364 -22.41 -28.16 -1.98
N VAL A 365 -21.36 -27.37 -1.72
CA VAL A 365 -19.96 -27.81 -1.76
C VAL A 365 -19.44 -27.90 -0.34
N GLY A 366 -19.09 -29.08 0.10
CA GLY A 366 -18.53 -29.37 1.42
C GLY A 366 -17.01 -29.64 1.37
N SER A 367 -16.46 -30.12 2.49
CA SER A 367 -15.03 -30.35 2.62
C SER A 367 -14.50 -31.42 1.65
N GLY A 368 -15.31 -32.44 1.31
CA GLY A 368 -14.93 -33.49 0.36
C GLY A 368 -14.78 -32.96 -1.05
N GLU A 369 -15.72 -32.13 -1.51
CA GLU A 369 -15.69 -31.50 -2.82
C GLU A 369 -14.55 -30.51 -2.93
N ILE A 370 -14.25 -29.75 -1.86
CA ILE A 370 -13.07 -28.83 -1.82
C ILE A 370 -11.77 -29.62 -2.01
N ILE A 371 -11.59 -30.74 -1.30
CA ILE A 371 -10.41 -31.60 -1.44
C ILE A 371 -10.31 -32.13 -2.87
N THR A 372 -11.41 -32.64 -3.42
CA THR A 372 -11.44 -33.14 -4.81
C THR A 372 -11.09 -32.04 -5.82
N PHE A 373 -11.59 -30.80 -5.61
CA PHE A 373 -11.19 -29.65 -6.45
C PHE A 373 -9.68 -29.37 -6.36
N MET A 374 -9.11 -29.36 -5.15
CA MET A 374 -7.67 -29.13 -4.94
C MET A 374 -6.82 -30.24 -5.58
N GLU A 375 -7.20 -31.51 -5.43
CA GLU A 375 -6.52 -32.65 -6.05
C GLU A 375 -6.55 -32.55 -7.59
N ASN A 376 -7.69 -32.18 -8.18
CA ASN A 376 -7.82 -31.96 -9.61
C ASN A 376 -6.98 -30.75 -10.08
N ALA A 377 -6.93 -29.68 -9.30
CA ALA A 377 -6.09 -28.54 -9.59
C ALA A 377 -4.60 -28.90 -9.55
N ALA A 378 -4.17 -29.66 -8.54
CA ALA A 378 -2.79 -30.17 -8.39
C ALA A 378 -2.42 -31.25 -9.44
N GLY A 379 -3.36 -32.10 -9.82
CA GLY A 379 -3.13 -33.20 -10.78
C GLY A 379 -3.00 -32.76 -12.24
N ARG A 380 -3.18 -31.48 -12.56
CA ARG A 380 -2.82 -30.94 -13.88
C ARG A 380 -1.31 -31.03 -14.01
N LEU A 381 -0.79 -31.74 -15.01
CA LEU A 381 0.65 -31.98 -15.24
C LEU A 381 1.47 -30.69 -15.08
N GLY A 382 2.33 -30.66 -14.07
CA GLY A 382 3.13 -29.47 -13.71
C GLY A 382 2.39 -28.41 -12.88
N ALA A 383 1.14 -28.60 -12.51
CA ALA A 383 0.32 -27.61 -11.82
C ALA A 383 0.80 -27.29 -10.40
N ASP A 384 1.44 -28.22 -9.71
CA ASP A 384 2.00 -27.99 -8.37
C ASP A 384 3.01 -26.84 -8.31
N GLN A 385 3.60 -26.53 -9.46
CA GLN A 385 4.56 -25.44 -9.62
C GLN A 385 4.00 -24.21 -10.37
N LEU A 386 2.89 -24.36 -11.12
CA LEU A 386 2.35 -23.36 -12.02
C LEU A 386 1.08 -22.66 -11.50
N LEU A 387 0.23 -23.34 -10.71
CA LEU A 387 -1.00 -22.72 -10.22
C LEU A 387 -0.73 -21.80 -9.04
N THR A 388 -0.91 -20.51 -9.27
CA THR A 388 -0.85 -19.53 -8.18
C THR A 388 -2.15 -19.56 -7.35
N PRO A 389 -2.11 -19.17 -6.05
CA PRO A 389 -3.33 -18.99 -5.26
C PRO A 389 -4.38 -18.09 -5.95
N ARG A 390 -3.96 -17.11 -6.76
CA ARG A 390 -4.86 -16.26 -7.56
C ARG A 390 -5.66 -17.08 -8.57
N GLU A 391 -5.02 -18.01 -9.27
CA GLU A 391 -5.67 -18.87 -10.26
C GLU A 391 -6.60 -19.86 -9.59
N VAL A 392 -6.15 -20.51 -8.50
CA VAL A 392 -6.97 -21.41 -7.71
C VAL A 392 -8.23 -20.73 -7.20
N ILE A 393 -8.11 -19.52 -6.65
CA ILE A 393 -9.26 -18.73 -6.17
C ILE A 393 -10.21 -18.41 -7.31
N ARG A 394 -9.69 -17.92 -8.44
CA ARG A 394 -10.49 -17.55 -9.60
C ARG A 394 -11.26 -18.75 -10.17
N ASP A 395 -10.58 -19.87 -10.35
CA ASP A 395 -11.19 -21.10 -10.86
C ASP A 395 -12.25 -21.65 -9.89
N TYR A 396 -11.98 -21.55 -8.59
CA TYR A 396 -12.94 -21.98 -7.58
C TYR A 396 -14.18 -21.06 -7.51
N MET A 397 -14.00 -19.75 -7.63
CA MET A 397 -15.11 -18.79 -7.71
C MET A 397 -15.97 -19.04 -8.96
N ASP A 398 -15.35 -19.35 -10.11
CA ASP A 398 -16.04 -19.71 -11.34
C ASP A 398 -16.86 -21.02 -11.16
N LEU A 399 -16.29 -22.01 -10.48
CA LEU A 399 -17.01 -23.25 -10.11
C LEU A 399 -18.25 -22.94 -9.25
N LEU A 400 -18.11 -22.15 -8.19
CA LEU A 400 -19.23 -21.80 -7.30
C LEU A 400 -20.33 -21.02 -8.05
N HIS A 401 -19.95 -20.08 -8.91
CA HIS A 401 -20.89 -19.35 -9.77
C HIS A 401 -21.64 -20.28 -10.72
N THR A 402 -20.91 -21.21 -11.37
CA THR A 402 -21.52 -22.16 -12.31
C THR A 402 -22.52 -23.07 -11.62
N LEU A 403 -22.17 -23.63 -10.45
CA LEU A 403 -23.09 -24.45 -9.66
C LEU A 403 -24.33 -23.67 -9.21
N HIS A 404 -24.14 -22.44 -8.73
CA HIS A 404 -25.25 -21.61 -8.26
C HIS A 404 -26.22 -21.21 -9.40
N GLN A 405 -25.69 -20.91 -10.59
CA GLN A 405 -26.49 -20.49 -11.74
C GLN A 405 -27.17 -21.67 -12.48
N ASN A 406 -26.74 -22.90 -12.25
CA ASN A 406 -27.23 -24.11 -12.92
C ASN A 406 -27.61 -25.20 -11.91
N PRO A 407 -28.78 -25.10 -11.24
CA PRO A 407 -29.17 -26.01 -10.17
C PRO A 407 -29.32 -27.51 -10.58
N GLY A 408 -29.27 -27.82 -11.87
CA GLY A 408 -29.33 -29.19 -12.39
C GLY A 408 -27.96 -29.83 -12.61
N ILE A 409 -26.86 -29.09 -12.42
CA ILE A 409 -25.49 -29.58 -12.63
C ILE A 409 -24.88 -29.96 -11.27
N THR A 410 -24.25 -31.15 -11.19
CA THR A 410 -23.54 -31.56 -9.98
C THR A 410 -22.07 -31.16 -10.03
N PHE A 411 -21.43 -31.13 -8.85
CA PHE A 411 -20.02 -30.88 -8.70
C PHE A 411 -19.16 -31.86 -9.53
N GLU A 412 -19.51 -33.16 -9.49
CA GLU A 412 -18.79 -34.21 -10.19
C GLU A 412 -18.83 -34.04 -11.71
N GLN A 413 -19.93 -33.53 -12.25
CA GLN A 413 -20.05 -33.23 -13.69
C GLN A 413 -19.11 -32.12 -14.13
N LEU A 414 -18.94 -31.10 -13.31
CA LEU A 414 -18.07 -29.97 -13.64
C LEU A 414 -16.57 -30.30 -13.47
N VAL A 415 -16.22 -30.96 -12.36
CA VAL A 415 -14.84 -31.27 -12.01
C VAL A 415 -14.31 -32.48 -12.79
N GLY A 416 -15.18 -33.44 -13.19
CA GLY A 416 -14.81 -34.60 -13.99
C GLY A 416 -14.66 -34.34 -15.49
N GLU A 417 -15.31 -33.30 -16.05
CA GLU A 417 -15.34 -33.00 -17.49
C GLU A 417 -14.21 -32.04 -17.98
N ARG A 418 -13.55 -31.33 -17.09
CA ARG A 418 -12.49 -30.39 -17.48
C ARG A 418 -11.12 -31.05 -17.67
N SER A 419 -10.84 -31.52 -18.90
CA SER A 419 -9.47 -31.52 -19.41
C SER A 419 -9.12 -30.05 -19.75
N VAL A 420 -8.38 -29.39 -18.86
CA VAL A 420 -8.13 -27.96 -18.97
C VAL A 420 -7.06 -27.68 -20.02
N LYS A 421 -7.38 -26.79 -20.96
CA LYS A 421 -6.35 -26.05 -21.70
C LYS A 421 -5.60 -25.16 -20.70
N PRO A 422 -4.24 -25.12 -20.73
CA PRO A 422 -3.50 -24.12 -19.96
C PRO A 422 -4.05 -22.73 -20.29
N ALA A 423 -4.26 -21.91 -19.28
CA ALA A 423 -4.51 -20.49 -19.51
C ALA A 423 -3.33 -19.96 -20.35
N ASP A 424 -3.62 -19.07 -21.32
CA ASP A 424 -2.59 -18.37 -22.07
C ASP A 424 -1.79 -17.54 -21.03
N ALA A 425 -0.71 -18.12 -20.54
CA ALA A 425 0.23 -17.42 -19.67
C ALA A 425 0.94 -16.36 -20.53
N ASP A 426 1.10 -15.16 -20.00
CA ASP A 426 1.88 -14.12 -20.67
C ASP A 426 3.29 -14.69 -20.94
N PRO A 427 3.78 -14.67 -22.20
CA PRO A 427 5.10 -15.21 -22.54
C PRO A 427 6.24 -14.66 -21.71
N ASP A 428 6.11 -13.43 -21.20
CA ASP A 428 7.10 -12.79 -20.32
C ASP A 428 7.06 -13.35 -18.89
N GLU A 429 5.88 -13.76 -18.38
CA GLU A 429 5.73 -14.42 -17.07
C GLU A 429 6.29 -15.85 -17.10
N VAL A 430 6.11 -16.56 -18.19
CA VAL A 430 6.66 -17.92 -18.39
C VAL A 430 8.18 -17.89 -18.57
N SER A 431 8.71 -16.86 -19.25
CA SER A 431 10.15 -16.67 -19.45
C SER A 431 10.87 -16.41 -18.12
N ASP A 432 10.31 -15.55 -17.26
CA ASP A 432 10.88 -15.29 -15.93
C ASP A 432 10.83 -16.54 -15.03
N PHE A 433 9.78 -17.35 -15.15
CA PHE A 433 9.63 -18.59 -14.40
C PHE A 433 10.61 -19.68 -14.88
N LEU A 434 10.74 -19.86 -16.20
CA LEU A 434 11.65 -20.85 -16.78
C LEU A 434 13.14 -20.49 -16.59
N SER A 435 13.48 -19.19 -16.52
CA SER A 435 14.86 -18.75 -16.26
C SER A 435 15.36 -19.09 -14.84
N GLU A 436 14.47 -19.40 -13.89
CA GLU A 436 14.83 -19.89 -12.55
C GLU A 436 15.28 -21.36 -12.55
N PHE A 437 14.99 -22.13 -13.61
CA PHE A 437 15.27 -23.58 -13.68
C PHE A 437 16.35 -23.95 -14.71
N GLU A 438 16.87 -23.04 -15.50
CA GLU A 438 18.06 -23.28 -16.32
C GLU A 438 19.33 -22.97 -15.50
N LEU A 439 19.98 -24.04 -15.04
CA LEU A 439 21.32 -24.02 -14.46
C LEU A 439 22.39 -23.88 -15.54
#